data_96d784d84f05ff1088a8ba90eefdb440
#
_entry.id   96d784d84f05ff1088a8ba90eefdb440
#
_cell.length_a   1.000
_cell.length_b   1.000
_cell.length_c   1.000
_cell.angle_alpha   90.00
_cell.angle_beta   90.00
_cell.angle_gamma   90.00
#
_symmetry.space_group_name_H-M   'P 1'
#
loop_
_entity.id
_entity.type
_entity.pdbx_description
1 polymer ?
#
loop_
_entity_poly.entity_id
_entity_poly.type
_entity_poly.pdbx_seq_one_letter_code
_entity_poly.pdbx_strand_id
1 'polypeptide(L)'
;MPKYFLYSQKSGNFAAILRNKAVKMKKIKRINAKIYLWGAVAVALLIAGCSWYCLFSSLSKSEQTEYVYIDMDDDLDSVMTKIQPLAKPFQLSALSTLSRHGGYAGNIRTGRYAIRPGEGALKVFRHLKNGLQSSINLTIPEVRTIDRLAAALSRKLMLDSAEVARHLTDSAYCARWGYNTATIPALFIPNTYDIYWNVSLDKFMERMQKEHKTFWNFGRMEKAKSMGMSPVEV
;
A
#
# COMPACT_ATOMS: atom_id res chain seq x y z
N MET A 1 14.90 89.35 37.39
CA MET A 1 14.10 88.15 37.11
C MET A 1 14.29 87.65 35.70
N PRO A 2 15.26 86.75 35.39
CA PRO A 2 15.12 85.89 34.26
C PRO A 2 15.69 84.47 34.37
N LYS A 3 16.13 84.05 35.54
CA LYS A 3 16.72 82.63 35.66
C LYS A 3 15.71 81.52 35.66
N TYR A 4 14.48 81.74 36.08
CA TYR A 4 13.46 80.64 36.18
C TYR A 4 12.80 80.32 34.81
N PHE A 5 12.78 81.23 33.84
CA PHE A 5 12.20 80.99 32.53
C PHE A 5 13.05 80.02 31.67
N LEU A 6 14.37 80.12 31.77
CA LEU A 6 15.31 79.24 31.03
C LEU A 6 15.34 77.82 31.54
N TYR A 7 15.00 77.58 32.81
CA TYR A 7 14.96 76.19 33.42
C TYR A 7 13.70 75.42 32.99
N SER A 8 12.56 76.15 32.85
CA SER A 8 11.30 75.56 32.37
C SER A 8 11.38 75.12 30.90
N GLN A 9 12.06 75.91 30.06
CA GLN A 9 12.20 75.60 28.64
C GLN A 9 13.16 74.46 28.36
N LYS A 10 14.21 74.24 29.17
CA LYS A 10 15.12 73.08 29.10
C LYS A 10 14.45 71.80 29.54
N SER A 11 13.60 71.84 30.56
CA SER A 11 12.87 70.63 31.02
C SER A 11 11.81 70.15 30.03
N GLY A 12 11.10 71.08 29.34
CA GLY A 12 10.15 70.75 28.29
C GLY A 12 10.80 70.09 27.06
N ASN A 13 11.96 70.65 26.65
CA ASN A 13 12.71 70.04 25.52
C ASN A 13 13.25 68.65 25.86
N PHE A 14 13.71 68.39 27.09
CA PHE A 14 14.20 67.11 27.55
C PHE A 14 13.07 66.06 27.58
N ALA A 15 11.90 66.40 28.10
CA ALA A 15 10.72 65.54 28.10
C ALA A 15 10.24 65.17 26.68
N ALA A 16 10.28 66.13 25.75
CA ALA A 16 9.95 65.90 24.33
C ALA A 16 10.95 64.91 23.64
N ILE A 17 12.24 65.06 23.92
CA ILE A 17 13.29 64.14 23.41
C ILE A 17 13.09 62.71 23.94
N LEU A 18 12.80 62.53 25.23
CA LEU A 18 12.52 61.21 25.81
C LEU A 18 11.26 60.60 25.24
N ARG A 19 10.20 61.37 25.05
CA ARG A 19 8.96 60.94 24.43
C ARG A 19 9.16 60.46 22.97
N ASN A 20 9.92 61.22 22.19
CA ASN A 20 10.28 60.86 20.81
C ASN A 20 11.16 59.59 20.77
N LYS A 21 12.12 59.42 21.68
CA LYS A 21 12.94 58.23 21.80
C LYS A 21 12.11 56.97 22.17
N ALA A 22 11.15 57.12 23.12
CA ALA A 22 10.24 56.03 23.49
C ALA A 22 9.30 55.61 22.35
N VAL A 23 8.77 56.60 21.59
CA VAL A 23 7.94 56.33 20.40
C VAL A 23 8.77 55.63 19.31
N LYS A 24 10.00 56.07 19.08
CA LYS A 24 10.92 55.45 18.08
C LYS A 24 11.25 53.99 18.48
N MET A 25 11.53 53.73 19.77
CA MET A 25 11.77 52.39 20.26
C MET A 25 10.55 51.45 20.16
N LYS A 26 9.34 51.97 20.48
CA LYS A 26 8.08 51.19 20.24
C LYS A 26 7.85 50.85 18.77
N LYS A 27 8.16 51.80 17.86
CA LYS A 27 8.04 51.60 16.40
C LYS A 27 9.02 50.52 15.91
N ILE A 28 10.29 50.56 16.39
CA ILE A 28 11.32 49.56 16.06
C ILE A 28 10.91 48.16 16.58
N LYS A 29 10.45 48.05 17.83
CA LYS A 29 9.97 46.76 18.39
C LYS A 29 8.80 46.19 17.60
N ARG A 30 7.86 47.01 17.14
CA ARG A 30 6.73 46.58 16.28
C ARG A 30 7.18 46.14 14.89
N ILE A 31 8.17 46.79 14.29
CA ILE A 31 8.73 46.40 13.00
C ILE A 31 9.44 45.05 13.11
N ASN A 32 10.28 44.89 14.15
CA ASN A 32 10.96 43.63 14.38
C ASN A 32 9.96 42.48 14.65
N ALA A 33 8.93 42.69 15.46
CA ALA A 33 7.89 41.71 15.71
C ALA A 33 7.16 41.27 14.41
N LYS A 34 6.89 42.21 13.49
CA LYS A 34 6.31 41.90 12.18
C LYS A 34 7.26 41.06 11.31
N ILE A 35 8.56 41.39 11.30
CA ILE A 35 9.58 40.67 10.55
C ILE A 35 9.67 39.22 11.07
N TYR A 36 9.70 39.00 12.39
CA TYR A 36 9.71 37.67 12.98
C TYR A 36 8.42 36.90 12.66
N LEU A 37 7.26 37.57 12.69
CA LEU A 37 5.99 36.94 12.33
C LEU A 37 5.98 36.47 10.84
N TRP A 38 6.39 37.31 9.92
CA TRP A 38 6.49 36.98 8.50
C TRP A 38 7.54 35.91 8.26
N GLY A 39 8.67 35.91 8.98
CA GLY A 39 9.66 34.86 8.95
C GLY A 39 9.10 33.53 9.41
N ALA A 40 8.36 33.51 10.51
CA ALA A 40 7.71 32.30 11.01
C ALA A 40 6.65 31.75 10.03
N VAL A 41 5.86 32.63 9.42
CA VAL A 41 4.88 32.24 8.37
C VAL A 41 5.60 31.64 7.16
N ALA A 42 6.68 32.25 6.70
CA ALA A 42 7.46 31.72 5.56
C ALA A 42 8.02 30.34 5.86
N VAL A 43 8.58 30.11 7.05
CA VAL A 43 9.08 28.80 7.49
C VAL A 43 7.94 27.77 7.58
N ALA A 44 6.79 28.16 8.12
CA ALA A 44 5.62 27.27 8.18
C ALA A 44 5.13 26.85 6.79
N LEU A 45 5.12 27.78 5.82
CA LEU A 45 4.76 27.50 4.43
C LEU A 45 5.77 26.57 3.75
N LEU A 46 7.07 26.73 4.01
CA LEU A 46 8.10 25.84 3.51
C LEU A 46 7.95 24.42 4.07
N ILE A 47 7.70 24.29 5.37
CA ILE A 47 7.45 22.97 6.01
C ILE A 47 6.19 22.33 5.42
N ALA A 48 5.10 23.07 5.26
CA ALA A 48 3.86 22.60 4.66
C ALA A 48 4.08 22.14 3.21
N GLY A 49 4.80 22.92 2.41
CA GLY A 49 5.13 22.57 1.02
C GLY A 49 6.01 21.33 0.92
N CYS A 50 7.02 21.21 1.77
CA CYS A 50 7.88 20.03 1.83
C CYS A 50 7.09 18.78 2.25
N SER A 51 6.24 18.90 3.28
CA SER A 51 5.37 17.80 3.73
C SER A 51 4.40 17.36 2.62
N TRP A 52 3.79 18.32 1.94
CA TRP A 52 2.94 18.04 0.78
C TRP A 52 3.70 17.30 -0.31
N TYR A 53 4.89 17.75 -0.67
CA TYR A 53 5.72 17.08 -1.66
C TYR A 53 6.05 15.64 -1.25
N CYS A 54 6.45 15.40 0.00
CA CYS A 54 6.79 14.06 0.49
C CYS A 54 5.60 13.09 0.48
N LEU A 55 4.38 13.58 0.76
CA LEU A 55 3.19 12.75 0.88
C LEU A 55 2.52 12.45 -0.47
N PHE A 56 2.54 13.40 -1.39
CA PHE A 56 1.73 13.35 -2.63
C PHE A 56 2.54 13.17 -3.90
N SER A 57 3.86 13.45 -3.92
CA SER A 57 4.67 13.16 -5.09
C SER A 57 4.91 11.66 -5.23
N SER A 58 5.20 11.22 -6.46
CA SER A 58 5.40 9.80 -6.78
C SER A 58 6.41 9.11 -5.87
N LEU A 59 5.97 8.04 -5.18
CA LEU A 59 6.83 7.16 -4.39
C LEU A 59 7.77 6.37 -5.30
N SER A 60 7.26 5.84 -6.42
CA SER A 60 8.02 4.99 -7.34
C SER A 60 9.20 5.72 -7.98
N LYS A 61 10.33 5.00 -8.10
CA LYS A 61 11.48 5.38 -8.93
C LYS A 61 11.25 5.01 -10.40
N SER A 62 10.47 3.96 -10.65
CA SER A 62 10.21 3.42 -11.99
C SER A 62 9.00 4.11 -12.63
N GLU A 63 8.99 4.15 -13.95
CA GLU A 63 7.82 4.55 -14.76
C GLU A 63 6.83 3.40 -14.97
N GLN A 64 7.21 2.19 -14.54
CA GLN A 64 6.35 1.00 -14.59
C GLN A 64 5.79 0.69 -13.21
N THR A 65 4.69 -0.07 -13.17
CA THR A 65 4.12 -0.58 -11.93
C THR A 65 5.03 -1.66 -11.37
N GLU A 66 5.57 -1.43 -10.20
CA GLU A 66 6.33 -2.40 -9.43
C GLU A 66 5.45 -3.06 -8.37
N TYR A 67 5.85 -4.25 -7.93
CA TYR A 67 5.07 -5.01 -6.96
C TYR A 67 5.93 -5.40 -5.78
N VAL A 68 5.38 -5.21 -4.58
CA VAL A 68 5.96 -5.71 -3.33
C VAL A 68 5.11 -6.86 -2.81
N TYR A 69 5.78 -7.92 -2.34
CA TYR A 69 5.18 -9.10 -1.73
C TYR A 69 5.43 -9.07 -0.23
N ILE A 70 4.36 -9.06 0.54
CA ILE A 70 4.39 -9.02 2.01
C ILE A 70 3.95 -10.38 2.52
N ASP A 71 4.85 -11.07 3.20
CA ASP A 71 4.67 -12.39 3.76
C ASP A 71 4.02 -12.35 5.15
N MET A 72 3.72 -13.53 5.72
CA MET A 72 3.06 -13.62 7.03
C MET A 72 3.98 -13.28 8.19
N ASP A 73 5.28 -13.43 8.02
CA ASP A 73 6.34 -13.17 8.99
C ASP A 73 6.98 -11.77 8.85
N ASP A 74 6.53 -10.99 7.87
CA ASP A 74 7.03 -9.63 7.69
C ASP A 74 6.58 -8.70 8.83
N ASP A 75 7.54 -8.00 9.40
CA ASP A 75 7.33 -6.84 10.26
C ASP A 75 7.41 -5.53 9.46
N LEU A 76 7.23 -4.39 10.13
CA LEU A 76 7.26 -3.10 9.47
C LEU A 76 8.63 -2.81 8.81
N ASP A 77 9.71 -3.19 9.46
CA ASP A 77 11.06 -2.90 8.96
C ASP A 77 11.38 -3.79 7.74
N SER A 78 10.92 -5.04 7.72
CA SER A 78 10.96 -5.94 6.56
C SER A 78 10.19 -5.36 5.38
N VAL A 79 8.96 -4.89 5.61
CA VAL A 79 8.13 -4.25 4.58
C VAL A 79 8.82 -3.01 4.00
N MET A 80 9.39 -2.14 4.85
CA MET A 80 10.12 -0.95 4.38
C MET A 80 11.38 -1.33 3.60
N THR A 81 12.09 -2.37 4.01
CA THR A 81 13.26 -2.91 3.31
C THR A 81 12.89 -3.45 1.92
N LYS A 82 11.77 -4.16 1.80
CA LYS A 82 11.25 -4.65 0.50
C LYS A 82 10.82 -3.50 -0.42
N ILE A 83 10.32 -2.39 0.11
CA ILE A 83 9.89 -1.21 -0.67
C ILE A 83 11.08 -0.31 -1.05
N GLN A 84 12.15 -0.28 -0.26
CA GLN A 84 13.30 0.62 -0.43
C GLN A 84 13.90 0.63 -1.85
N PRO A 85 14.15 -0.49 -2.53
CA PRO A 85 14.69 -0.49 -3.90
C PRO A 85 13.76 0.19 -4.90
N LEU A 86 12.45 0.15 -4.67
CA LEU A 86 11.40 0.63 -5.56
C LEU A 86 11.06 2.11 -5.32
N ALA A 87 11.36 2.64 -4.13
CA ALA A 87 10.88 3.94 -3.65
C ALA A 87 11.97 5.02 -3.64
N LYS A 88 11.57 6.27 -3.84
CA LYS A 88 12.42 7.44 -3.65
C LYS A 88 12.64 7.69 -2.15
N PRO A 89 13.85 8.09 -1.70
CA PRO A 89 14.20 8.15 -0.29
C PRO A 89 13.30 9.01 0.59
N PHE A 90 12.95 10.22 0.14
CA PHE A 90 12.09 11.14 0.90
C PHE A 90 10.67 10.60 1.07
N GLN A 91 10.09 10.04 0.01
CA GLN A 91 8.75 9.45 0.03
C GLN A 91 8.71 8.16 0.85
N LEU A 92 9.80 7.37 0.84
CA LEU A 92 9.94 6.19 1.69
C LEU A 92 9.95 6.59 3.18
N SER A 93 10.69 7.64 3.54
CA SER A 93 10.69 8.16 4.92
C SER A 93 9.31 8.63 5.36
N ALA A 94 8.56 9.30 4.47
CA ALA A 94 7.18 9.68 4.72
C ALA A 94 6.27 8.46 4.89
N LEU A 95 6.41 7.44 4.03
CA LEU A 95 5.67 6.17 4.14
C LEU A 95 5.97 5.45 5.45
N SER A 96 7.23 5.36 5.87
CA SER A 96 7.64 4.75 7.14
C SER A 96 7.03 5.49 8.33
N THR A 97 7.07 6.83 8.33
CA THR A 97 6.46 7.66 9.38
C THR A 97 4.95 7.44 9.46
N LEU A 98 4.25 7.46 8.31
CA LEU A 98 2.81 7.18 8.24
C LEU A 98 2.49 5.77 8.76
N SER A 99 3.30 4.78 8.41
CA SER A 99 3.09 3.39 8.80
C SER A 99 3.26 3.17 10.30
N ARG A 100 4.26 3.80 10.91
CA ARG A 100 4.50 3.74 12.36
C ARG A 100 3.38 4.41 13.17
N HIS A 101 2.96 5.61 12.79
CA HIS A 101 1.97 6.38 13.53
C HIS A 101 0.53 6.13 13.09
N GLY A 102 0.34 5.63 11.87
CA GLY A 102 -0.97 5.35 11.29
C GLY A 102 -1.57 3.98 11.66
N GLY A 103 -0.94 3.21 12.56
CA GLY A 103 -1.44 1.93 13.04
C GLY A 103 -1.27 0.76 12.08
N TYR A 104 -0.42 0.88 11.04
CA TYR A 104 -0.10 -0.23 10.15
C TYR A 104 0.88 -1.22 10.78
N ALA A 105 1.83 -0.73 11.58
CA ALA A 105 2.83 -1.56 12.27
C ALA A 105 2.21 -2.65 13.17
N GLY A 106 1.03 -2.40 13.74
CA GLY A 106 0.31 -3.38 14.57
C GLY A 106 -0.60 -4.33 13.79
N ASN A 107 -0.78 -4.14 12.47
CA ASN A 107 -1.66 -4.97 11.64
C ASN A 107 -1.16 -4.99 10.19
N ILE A 108 -0.04 -5.68 9.99
CA ILE A 108 0.54 -5.88 8.66
C ILE A 108 -0.29 -6.94 7.93
N ARG A 109 -0.69 -6.62 6.71
CA ARG A 109 -1.53 -7.49 5.90
C ARG A 109 -0.71 -8.11 4.80
N THR A 110 -0.63 -9.43 4.82
CA THR A 110 0.01 -10.22 3.76
C THR A 110 -0.64 -9.97 2.41
N GLY A 111 0.14 -10.00 1.35
CA GLY A 111 -0.37 -9.87 -0.01
C GLY A 111 0.60 -9.21 -0.98
N ARG A 112 0.16 -9.11 -2.23
CA ARG A 112 0.89 -8.43 -3.29
C ARG A 112 0.33 -7.02 -3.49
N TYR A 113 1.17 -6.01 -3.31
CA TYR A 113 0.78 -4.60 -3.44
C TYR A 113 1.49 -3.93 -4.60
N ALA A 114 0.72 -3.19 -5.40
CA ALA A 114 1.28 -2.41 -6.51
C ALA A 114 1.77 -1.05 -6.01
N ILE A 115 2.96 -0.67 -6.46
CA ILE A 115 3.52 0.68 -6.35
C ILE A 115 3.52 1.27 -7.75
N ARG A 116 2.52 2.09 -8.05
CA ARG A 116 2.33 2.66 -9.39
C ARG A 116 3.04 4.00 -9.52
N PRO A 117 3.52 4.33 -10.73
CA PRO A 117 4.00 5.68 -11.04
C PRO A 117 2.92 6.72 -10.71
N GLY A 118 3.34 7.85 -10.14
CA GLY A 118 2.42 8.92 -9.75
C GLY A 118 1.67 8.73 -8.42
N GLU A 119 1.74 7.54 -7.81
CA GLU A 119 1.15 7.32 -6.49
C GLU A 119 2.11 7.78 -5.37
N GLY A 120 1.62 8.70 -4.53
CA GLY A 120 2.38 9.22 -3.39
C GLY A 120 2.34 8.30 -2.17
N ALA A 121 3.21 8.59 -1.20
CA ALA A 121 3.36 7.79 0.03
C ALA A 121 2.05 7.59 0.80
N LEU A 122 1.18 8.60 0.85
CA LEU A 122 -0.12 8.50 1.53
C LEU A 122 -1.05 7.48 0.86
N LYS A 123 -1.05 7.41 -0.49
CA LYS A 123 -1.90 6.46 -1.22
C LYS A 123 -1.41 5.03 -1.04
N VAL A 124 -0.09 4.81 -1.15
CA VAL A 124 0.53 3.51 -0.90
C VAL A 124 0.28 3.05 0.55
N PHE A 125 0.45 3.95 1.53
CA PHE A 125 0.10 3.66 2.93
C PHE A 125 -1.35 3.17 3.09
N ARG A 126 -2.31 3.84 2.43
CA ARG A 126 -3.73 3.43 2.49
C ARG A 126 -3.95 2.04 1.85
N HIS A 127 -3.26 1.73 0.75
CA HIS A 127 -3.34 0.41 0.13
C HIS A 127 -2.83 -0.67 1.08
N LEU A 128 -1.66 -0.47 1.70
CA LEU A 128 -1.08 -1.39 2.67
C LEU A 128 -1.98 -1.56 3.90
N LYS A 129 -2.39 -0.47 4.52
CA LYS A 129 -3.21 -0.47 5.75
C LYS A 129 -4.57 -1.14 5.54
N ASN A 130 -5.23 -0.89 4.40
CA ASN A 130 -6.56 -1.42 4.11
C ASN A 130 -6.52 -2.80 3.43
N GLY A 131 -5.32 -3.33 3.11
CA GLY A 131 -5.19 -4.61 2.41
C GLY A 131 -5.69 -4.58 0.97
N LEU A 132 -5.56 -3.42 0.29
CA LEU A 132 -5.95 -3.27 -1.12
C LEU A 132 -4.89 -3.90 -2.02
N GLN A 133 -4.92 -5.22 -2.09
CA GLN A 133 -3.99 -6.04 -2.84
C GLN A 133 -4.20 -5.91 -4.35
N SER A 134 -3.14 -6.20 -5.10
CA SER A 134 -3.20 -6.42 -6.55
C SER A 134 -3.21 -7.91 -6.82
N SER A 135 -4.17 -8.36 -7.62
CA SER A 135 -4.25 -9.73 -8.08
C SER A 135 -3.12 -10.08 -9.05
N ILE A 136 -2.90 -11.36 -9.25
CA ILE A 136 -2.02 -11.92 -10.28
C ILE A 136 -2.84 -12.67 -11.31
N ASN A 137 -2.37 -12.70 -12.54
CA ASN A 137 -2.87 -13.58 -13.59
C ASN A 137 -2.21 -14.94 -13.44
N LEU A 138 -2.93 -15.87 -12.83
CA LEU A 138 -2.51 -17.26 -12.66
C LEU A 138 -2.97 -18.08 -13.86
N THR A 139 -2.04 -18.52 -14.68
CA THR A 139 -2.34 -19.48 -15.75
C THR A 139 -2.18 -20.90 -15.21
N ILE A 140 -3.28 -21.64 -15.21
CA ILE A 140 -3.28 -23.07 -14.95
C ILE A 140 -3.09 -23.78 -16.29
N PRO A 141 -1.94 -24.46 -16.50
CA PRO A 141 -1.70 -25.22 -17.71
C PRO A 141 -2.49 -26.52 -17.69
N GLU A 142 -2.61 -27.18 -18.82
CA GLU A 142 -3.04 -28.55 -18.86
C GLU A 142 -2.02 -29.44 -18.14
N VAL A 143 -2.42 -30.01 -16.99
CA VAL A 143 -1.56 -30.85 -16.16
C VAL A 143 -2.22 -32.21 -15.91
N ARG A 144 -1.43 -33.27 -16.03
CA ARG A 144 -1.89 -34.65 -15.83
C ARG A 144 -1.57 -35.19 -14.42
N THR A 145 -0.75 -34.46 -13.64
CA THR A 145 -0.32 -34.91 -12.31
C THR A 145 -0.49 -33.82 -11.26
N ILE A 146 -0.86 -34.22 -10.06
CA ILE A 146 -0.99 -33.35 -8.89
C ILE A 146 0.30 -32.59 -8.61
N ASP A 147 1.47 -33.26 -8.69
CA ASP A 147 2.77 -32.63 -8.41
C ASP A 147 3.08 -31.46 -9.37
N ARG A 148 2.77 -31.63 -10.66
CA ARG A 148 2.94 -30.56 -11.65
C ARG A 148 1.99 -29.40 -11.39
N LEU A 149 0.75 -29.68 -11.00
CA LEU A 149 -0.21 -28.65 -10.60
C LEU A 149 0.29 -27.91 -9.35
N ALA A 150 0.65 -28.62 -8.30
CA ALA A 150 1.18 -28.05 -7.06
C ALA A 150 2.40 -27.15 -7.31
N ALA A 151 3.36 -27.62 -8.13
CA ALA A 151 4.52 -26.85 -8.53
C ALA A 151 4.16 -25.63 -9.40
N ALA A 152 3.13 -25.67 -10.22
CA ALA A 152 2.66 -24.52 -11.00
C ALA A 152 2.01 -23.45 -10.11
N LEU A 153 1.22 -23.86 -9.11
CA LEU A 153 0.57 -23.00 -8.14
C LEU A 153 1.61 -22.30 -7.23
N SER A 154 2.52 -23.06 -6.63
CA SER A 154 3.52 -22.52 -5.69
C SER A 154 4.52 -21.55 -6.33
N ARG A 155 4.75 -21.64 -7.64
CA ARG A 155 5.57 -20.65 -8.36
C ARG A 155 4.93 -19.25 -8.44
N LYS A 156 3.63 -19.15 -8.32
CA LYS A 156 2.87 -17.91 -8.53
C LYS A 156 2.11 -17.44 -7.31
N LEU A 157 1.76 -18.34 -6.40
CA LEU A 157 0.99 -18.09 -5.19
C LEU A 157 1.84 -18.34 -3.95
N MET A 158 1.41 -17.80 -2.83
CA MET A 158 1.98 -18.03 -1.50
C MET A 158 1.54 -19.40 -0.94
N LEU A 159 1.51 -20.44 -1.79
CA LEU A 159 1.14 -21.80 -1.43
C LEU A 159 2.39 -22.69 -1.45
N ASP A 160 2.55 -23.51 -0.44
CA ASP A 160 3.60 -24.51 -0.42
C ASP A 160 3.24 -25.70 -1.32
N SER A 161 4.17 -26.11 -2.19
CA SER A 161 3.94 -27.18 -3.17
C SER A 161 3.68 -28.54 -2.51
N ALA A 162 4.40 -28.85 -1.44
CA ALA A 162 4.24 -30.11 -0.74
C ALA A 162 2.91 -30.16 0.02
N GLU A 163 2.49 -29.03 0.60
CA GLU A 163 1.19 -28.91 1.25
C GLU A 163 0.05 -29.09 0.26
N VAL A 164 0.10 -28.42 -0.90
CA VAL A 164 -0.89 -28.56 -1.97
C VAL A 164 -0.97 -30.00 -2.46
N ALA A 165 0.16 -30.64 -2.74
CA ALA A 165 0.21 -32.02 -3.19
C ALA A 165 -0.39 -32.97 -2.13
N ARG A 166 -0.04 -32.79 -0.86
CA ARG A 166 -0.57 -33.60 0.24
C ARG A 166 -2.10 -33.51 0.35
N HIS A 167 -2.67 -32.31 0.25
CA HIS A 167 -4.13 -32.10 0.29
C HIS A 167 -4.83 -32.72 -0.92
N LEU A 168 -4.29 -32.53 -2.12
CA LEU A 168 -4.91 -33.06 -3.35
C LEU A 168 -4.71 -34.58 -3.54
N THR A 169 -3.88 -35.23 -2.73
CA THR A 169 -3.73 -36.69 -2.64
C THR A 169 -4.45 -37.29 -1.44
N ASP A 170 -5.04 -36.46 -0.55
CA ASP A 170 -5.88 -36.92 0.55
C ASP A 170 -7.30 -37.17 0.07
N SER A 171 -7.76 -38.44 0.23
CA SER A 171 -9.10 -38.87 -0.16
C SER A 171 -10.22 -38.09 0.55
N ALA A 172 -10.07 -37.80 1.85
CA ALA A 172 -11.06 -37.04 2.60
C ALA A 172 -11.16 -35.61 2.13
N TYR A 173 -10.02 -34.96 1.82
CA TYR A 173 -10.01 -33.62 1.26
C TYR A 173 -10.67 -33.57 -0.13
N CYS A 174 -10.31 -34.49 -1.02
CA CYS A 174 -10.88 -34.55 -2.38
C CYS A 174 -12.41 -34.77 -2.34
N ALA A 175 -12.88 -35.64 -1.42
CA ALA A 175 -14.31 -35.93 -1.26
C ALA A 175 -15.14 -34.70 -0.87
N ARG A 176 -14.57 -33.72 -0.13
CA ARG A 176 -15.23 -32.44 0.19
C ARG A 176 -15.60 -31.63 -1.06
N TRP A 177 -14.85 -31.81 -2.13
CA TRP A 177 -15.05 -31.13 -3.42
C TRP A 177 -15.87 -31.95 -4.42
N GLY A 178 -16.25 -33.17 -4.07
CA GLY A 178 -17.01 -34.10 -4.92
C GLY A 178 -16.16 -34.93 -5.87
N TYR A 179 -14.86 -35.07 -5.58
CA TYR A 179 -13.90 -35.84 -6.38
C TYR A 179 -13.18 -36.88 -5.53
N ASN A 180 -12.46 -37.79 -6.18
CA ASN A 180 -11.46 -38.63 -5.56
C ASN A 180 -10.06 -38.20 -6.02
N THR A 181 -9.02 -38.85 -5.50
CA THR A 181 -7.62 -38.53 -5.80
C THR A 181 -7.24 -38.70 -7.27
N ALA A 182 -7.94 -39.57 -8.00
CA ALA A 182 -7.72 -39.78 -9.44
C ALA A 182 -8.47 -38.74 -10.29
N THR A 183 -9.61 -38.25 -9.83
CA THR A 183 -10.49 -37.35 -10.59
C THR A 183 -10.39 -35.87 -10.23
N ILE A 184 -9.76 -35.55 -9.10
CA ILE A 184 -9.61 -34.13 -8.68
C ILE A 184 -8.90 -33.23 -9.72
N PRO A 185 -7.96 -33.70 -10.56
CA PRO A 185 -7.39 -32.86 -11.62
C PRO A 185 -8.41 -32.28 -12.58
N ALA A 186 -9.53 -32.97 -12.84
CA ALA A 186 -10.59 -32.49 -13.73
C ALA A 186 -11.31 -31.22 -13.21
N LEU A 187 -11.18 -30.89 -11.93
CA LEU A 187 -11.69 -29.66 -11.38
C LEU A 187 -10.98 -28.41 -11.96
N PHE A 188 -9.71 -28.54 -12.32
CA PHE A 188 -8.84 -27.44 -12.74
C PHE A 188 -8.91 -27.23 -14.23
N ILE A 189 -9.84 -26.40 -14.69
CA ILE A 189 -9.96 -26.06 -16.11
C ILE A 189 -8.73 -25.24 -16.51
N PRO A 190 -7.99 -25.63 -17.58
CA PRO A 190 -6.87 -24.84 -18.11
C PRO A 190 -7.35 -23.48 -18.58
N ASN A 191 -6.93 -22.43 -17.90
CA ASN A 191 -7.25 -21.04 -18.20
C ASN A 191 -6.35 -20.10 -17.39
N THR A 192 -6.48 -18.79 -17.63
CA THR A 192 -5.85 -17.74 -16.82
C THR A 192 -6.87 -17.10 -15.89
N TYR A 193 -6.57 -17.13 -14.61
CA TYR A 193 -7.45 -16.69 -13.53
C TYR A 193 -6.84 -15.48 -12.81
N ASP A 194 -7.67 -14.51 -12.50
CA ASP A 194 -7.30 -13.37 -11.68
C ASP A 194 -7.48 -13.73 -10.18
N ILE A 195 -6.37 -13.88 -9.46
CA ILE A 195 -6.33 -14.44 -8.09
C ILE A 195 -5.38 -13.63 -7.23
N TYR A 196 -5.69 -13.48 -5.94
CA TYR A 196 -4.75 -12.89 -4.98
C TYR A 196 -3.60 -13.83 -4.65
N TRP A 197 -2.40 -13.27 -4.57
CA TRP A 197 -1.17 -14.02 -4.31
C TRP A 197 -1.21 -14.85 -3.01
N ASN A 198 -1.83 -14.31 -1.96
CA ASN A 198 -1.95 -14.94 -0.63
C ASN A 198 -3.26 -15.73 -0.44
N VAL A 199 -3.87 -16.18 -1.52
CA VAL A 199 -5.10 -16.99 -1.45
C VAL A 199 -4.82 -18.29 -0.68
N SER A 200 -5.68 -18.67 0.26
CA SER A 200 -5.61 -20.00 0.89
C SER A 200 -6.04 -21.10 -0.08
N LEU A 201 -5.54 -22.33 0.14
CA LEU A 201 -5.87 -23.45 -0.73
C LEU A 201 -7.40 -23.69 -0.80
N ASP A 202 -8.12 -23.63 0.31
CA ASP A 202 -9.58 -23.81 0.31
C ASP A 202 -10.30 -22.75 -0.53
N LYS A 203 -9.94 -21.46 -0.39
CA LYS A 203 -10.51 -20.39 -1.22
C LYS A 203 -10.15 -20.53 -2.70
N PHE A 204 -8.96 -21.03 -2.98
CA PHE A 204 -8.56 -21.35 -4.34
C PHE A 204 -9.42 -22.48 -4.92
N MET A 205 -9.66 -23.53 -4.14
CA MET A 205 -10.53 -24.64 -4.55
C MET A 205 -11.99 -24.20 -4.76
N GLU A 206 -12.54 -23.35 -3.88
CA GLU A 206 -13.86 -22.75 -4.06
C GLU A 206 -13.94 -21.99 -5.39
N ARG A 207 -12.91 -21.21 -5.70
CA ARG A 207 -12.84 -20.49 -6.98
C ARG A 207 -12.80 -21.45 -8.16
N MET A 208 -12.01 -22.52 -8.08
CA MET A 208 -11.94 -23.52 -9.16
C MET A 208 -13.27 -24.24 -9.34
N GLN A 209 -13.96 -24.56 -8.26
CA GLN A 209 -15.30 -25.17 -8.34
C GLN A 209 -16.32 -24.26 -9.04
N LYS A 210 -16.27 -22.96 -8.74
CA LYS A 210 -17.13 -21.97 -9.43
C LYS A 210 -16.81 -21.87 -10.91
N GLU A 211 -15.53 -21.81 -11.27
CA GLU A 211 -15.09 -21.78 -12.68
C GLU A 211 -15.45 -23.06 -13.43
N HIS A 212 -15.27 -24.22 -12.80
CA HIS A 212 -15.67 -25.52 -13.33
C HIS A 212 -17.18 -25.58 -13.62
N LYS A 213 -18.03 -25.14 -12.68
CA LYS A 213 -19.50 -25.07 -12.89
C LYS A 213 -19.87 -24.09 -14.03
N THR A 214 -19.16 -23.00 -14.16
CA THR A 214 -19.37 -22.03 -15.24
C THR A 214 -18.94 -22.58 -16.60
N PHE A 215 -17.82 -23.29 -16.62
CA PHE A 215 -17.31 -23.94 -17.84
C PHE A 215 -18.27 -25.03 -18.35
N TRP A 216 -18.71 -25.91 -17.47
CA TRP A 216 -19.65 -27.00 -17.77
C TRP A 216 -21.09 -26.49 -17.79
N ASN A 217 -21.37 -25.54 -18.71
CA ASN A 217 -22.73 -25.06 -18.94
C ASN A 217 -23.60 -26.12 -19.65
N PHE A 218 -24.91 -25.83 -19.78
CA PHE A 218 -25.87 -26.76 -20.37
C PHE A 218 -25.43 -27.31 -21.73
N GLY A 219 -24.95 -26.46 -22.66
CA GLY A 219 -24.55 -26.91 -24.01
C GLY A 219 -23.34 -27.84 -24.00
N ARG A 220 -22.33 -27.61 -23.12
CA ARG A 220 -21.18 -28.51 -22.99
C ARG A 220 -21.56 -29.83 -22.33
N MET A 221 -22.44 -29.78 -21.34
CA MET A 221 -22.98 -31.00 -20.69
C MET A 221 -23.73 -31.88 -21.68
N GLU A 222 -24.62 -31.31 -22.48
CA GLU A 222 -25.37 -32.03 -23.53
C GLU A 222 -24.43 -32.64 -24.56
N LYS A 223 -23.40 -31.90 -24.97
CA LYS A 223 -22.40 -32.42 -25.94
C LYS A 223 -21.59 -33.57 -25.37
N ALA A 224 -21.12 -33.47 -24.11
CA ALA A 224 -20.42 -34.57 -23.44
C ALA A 224 -21.32 -35.82 -23.35
N LYS A 225 -22.57 -35.63 -22.91
CA LYS A 225 -23.57 -36.71 -22.83
C LYS A 225 -23.82 -37.38 -24.19
N SER A 226 -23.90 -36.60 -25.25
CA SER A 226 -24.08 -37.17 -26.61
C SER A 226 -22.90 -38.03 -27.07
N MET A 227 -21.71 -37.82 -26.49
CA MET A 227 -20.51 -38.63 -26.69
C MET A 227 -20.37 -39.77 -25.72
N GLY A 228 -21.32 -39.95 -24.79
CA GLY A 228 -21.27 -40.98 -23.76
C GLY A 228 -20.24 -40.67 -22.64
N MET A 229 -19.81 -39.42 -22.47
CA MET A 229 -18.76 -39.00 -21.56
C MET A 229 -19.32 -38.12 -20.46
N SER A 230 -18.74 -38.25 -19.26
CA SER A 230 -18.92 -37.35 -18.14
C SER A 230 -17.94 -36.15 -18.23
N PRO A 231 -18.16 -35.04 -17.52
CA PRO A 231 -17.20 -33.93 -17.43
C PRO A 231 -15.80 -34.30 -16.93
N VAL A 232 -15.68 -35.42 -16.22
CA VAL A 232 -14.40 -35.93 -15.70
C VAL A 232 -13.63 -36.72 -16.75
N GLU A 233 -14.33 -37.30 -17.73
CA GLU A 233 -13.76 -38.11 -18.80
C GLU A 233 -13.38 -37.32 -20.05
N VAL A 234 -13.92 -36.13 -20.20
CA VAL A 234 -13.59 -35.17 -21.25
C VAL A 234 -12.31 -34.44 -20.96
#